data_5978949395ea68dbbe2b797216f304e7
#
_entry.id   5978949395ea68dbbe2b797216f304e7
#
_cell.length_a   1.000
_cell.length_b   1.000
_cell.length_c   1.000
_cell.angle_alpha   90.00
_cell.angle_beta   90.00
_cell.angle_gamma   90.00
#
_symmetry.space_group_name_H-M   'P 1'
#
loop_
_entity.id
_entity.type
_entity.pdbx_description
1 polymer ?
#
loop_
_entity_poly.entity_id
_entity_poly.type
_entity_poly.pdbx_seq_one_letter_code
_entity_poly.pdbx_strand_id
1 'polypeptide(L)'
;MVFNRSQPRRALTASASAETREQQSMTPDRMGSVRGLTRRSFHRIAFTDWGSPTAERAVICVHGLTRNGRDFDYLASALAGRGRRVVCPDLPGRGQSERLFDSSDYALPQYCSDMTALIAALGSVEIDWVGTSLGGLIGMVLAALPGSPVRRIVINDIGPYLPWAGLLRLGANLKEAPKDFETIRAAELYLRRVLAPFGELEDEYWRHLAVHSVEWKPERQCYESLCDPCIAHAFRNPWHYSVDL
;
A
#
# COMPACT_ATOMS: atom_id res chain seq x y z
N MET A 1 36.80 38.40 51.33
CA MET A 1 35.37 38.56 51.51
C MET A 1 34.65 37.99 50.30
N VAL A 2 33.89 37.00 50.58
CA VAL A 2 33.11 36.17 49.65
C VAL A 2 31.88 36.95 49.21
N PHE A 3 31.50 36.90 47.91
CA PHE A 3 30.09 36.90 47.51
C PHE A 3 29.90 36.08 46.24
N ASN A 4 29.29 34.97 46.45
CA ASN A 4 28.69 34.03 45.52
C ASN A 4 27.40 34.63 44.96
N ARG A 5 27.19 34.69 43.62
CA ARG A 5 25.90 34.90 43.02
C ARG A 5 25.63 33.79 42.01
N SER A 6 24.83 32.85 42.45
CA SER A 6 24.14 31.85 41.67
C SER A 6 23.23 32.51 40.66
N GLN A 7 23.41 32.21 39.36
CA GLN A 7 22.45 32.48 38.32
C GLN A 7 21.43 31.32 38.22
N PRO A 8 20.15 31.58 38.03
CA PRO A 8 19.15 30.53 37.84
C PRO A 8 19.26 29.93 36.43
N ARG A 9 19.28 28.61 36.36
CA ARG A 9 19.17 27.82 35.12
C ARG A 9 17.90 28.17 34.42
N ARG A 10 17.97 28.67 33.18
CA ARG A 10 16.85 28.68 32.26
C ARG A 10 16.44 27.23 31.95
N ALA A 11 15.31 26.80 32.44
CA ALA A 11 14.67 25.58 32.03
C ALA A 11 14.25 25.72 30.56
N LEU A 12 14.68 24.77 29.75
CA LEU A 12 14.37 24.64 28.34
C LEU A 12 12.87 24.41 28.13
N THR A 13 12.21 25.38 27.56
CA THR A 13 10.89 25.22 26.91
C THR A 13 11.11 24.59 25.53
N ALA A 14 11.40 23.29 25.50
CA ALA A 14 11.58 22.54 24.27
C ALA A 14 10.51 21.45 24.04
N SER A 15 9.41 21.46 24.79
CA SER A 15 8.38 20.42 24.67
C SER A 15 7.14 20.81 23.87
N ALA A 16 6.93 22.10 23.59
CA ALA A 16 5.72 22.53 22.86
C ALA A 16 5.81 22.52 21.33
N SER A 17 6.99 22.30 20.76
CA SER A 17 7.19 22.29 19.29
C SER A 17 7.26 20.89 18.66
N ALA A 18 7.34 19.83 19.46
CA ALA A 18 7.32 18.44 18.98
C ALA A 18 5.88 17.92 18.85
N GLU A 19 5.00 18.23 19.79
CA GLU A 19 3.61 17.76 19.79
C GLU A 19 2.73 18.41 18.70
N THR A 20 3.13 19.58 18.17
CA THR A 20 2.37 20.27 17.10
C THR A 20 2.72 19.77 15.70
N ARG A 21 3.72 18.91 15.53
CA ARG A 21 4.10 18.33 14.23
C ARG A 21 3.45 16.97 13.94
N GLU A 22 2.84 16.30 14.91
CA GLU A 22 2.33 14.93 14.78
C GLU A 22 0.86 14.81 14.37
N GLN A 23 0.11 15.89 14.26
CA GLN A 23 -1.23 15.87 13.67
C GLN A 23 -1.22 16.22 12.18
N GLN A 24 -0.28 15.66 11.41
CA GLN A 24 -0.48 15.64 9.96
C GLN A 24 -1.70 14.78 9.65
N SER A 25 -2.71 15.39 9.03
CA SER A 25 -3.93 14.69 8.61
C SER A 25 -3.55 13.43 7.81
N MET A 26 -3.95 12.24 8.30
CA MET A 26 -3.84 10.97 7.57
C MET A 26 -4.89 10.87 6.45
N THR A 27 -5.41 12.01 6.01
CA THR A 27 -6.38 12.12 4.93
C THR A 27 -5.65 12.50 3.65
N PRO A 28 -5.79 11.75 2.57
CA PRO A 28 -5.22 12.11 1.28
C PRO A 28 -5.81 13.44 0.77
N ASP A 29 -4.99 14.22 0.06
CA ASP A 29 -5.45 15.48 -0.53
C ASP A 29 -6.53 15.24 -1.59
N ARG A 30 -6.42 14.12 -2.31
CA ARG A 30 -7.36 13.73 -3.37
C ARG A 30 -7.50 12.21 -3.43
N MET A 31 -8.65 11.78 -3.93
CA MET A 31 -8.88 10.42 -4.38
C MET A 31 -9.17 10.45 -5.89
N GLY A 32 -8.59 9.51 -6.60
CA GLY A 32 -8.77 9.42 -8.05
C GLY A 32 -8.94 7.98 -8.52
N SER A 33 -9.19 7.83 -9.81
CA SER A 33 -9.21 6.52 -10.44
C SER A 33 -8.82 6.60 -11.91
N VAL A 34 -8.28 5.49 -12.42
CA VAL A 34 -8.03 5.26 -13.84
C VAL A 34 -8.72 4.00 -14.32
N ARG A 35 -8.85 3.84 -15.63
CA ARG A 35 -9.37 2.61 -16.23
C ARG A 35 -8.21 1.69 -16.62
N GLY A 36 -8.21 0.49 -16.07
CA GLY A 36 -7.45 -0.64 -16.57
C GLY A 36 -8.27 -1.46 -17.57
N LEU A 37 -7.60 -2.32 -18.32
CA LEU A 37 -8.20 -3.16 -19.32
C LEU A 37 -7.67 -4.59 -19.18
N THR A 38 -8.58 -5.55 -18.97
CA THR A 38 -8.29 -6.98 -19.12
C THR A 38 -8.65 -7.42 -20.55
N ARG A 39 -8.47 -8.70 -20.88
CA ARG A 39 -8.92 -9.24 -22.16
C ARG A 39 -10.45 -9.16 -22.36
N ARG A 40 -11.23 -8.98 -21.28
CA ARG A 40 -12.69 -9.12 -21.29
C ARG A 40 -13.45 -7.89 -20.86
N SER A 41 -12.81 -7.01 -20.04
CA SER A 41 -13.54 -5.87 -19.47
C SER A 41 -12.58 -4.75 -19.08
N PHE A 42 -13.12 -3.53 -19.08
CA PHE A 42 -12.52 -2.44 -18.32
C PHE A 42 -12.81 -2.63 -16.83
N HIS A 43 -11.90 -2.15 -16.01
CA HIS A 43 -12.07 -2.07 -14.56
C HIS A 43 -11.49 -0.78 -14.02
N ARG A 44 -11.97 -0.34 -12.86
CA ARG A 44 -11.53 0.87 -12.20
C ARG A 44 -10.38 0.55 -11.23
N ILE A 45 -9.31 1.33 -11.32
CA ILE A 45 -8.17 1.30 -10.41
C ILE A 45 -8.25 2.58 -9.61
N ALA A 46 -8.58 2.49 -8.33
CA ALA A 46 -8.64 3.61 -7.41
C ALA A 46 -7.23 3.93 -6.85
N PHE A 47 -7.01 5.18 -6.48
CA PHE A 47 -5.79 5.60 -5.81
C PHE A 47 -6.02 6.81 -4.90
N THR A 48 -5.16 6.95 -3.90
CA THR A 48 -5.02 8.18 -3.13
C THR A 48 -3.86 9.00 -3.69
N ASP A 49 -3.99 10.34 -3.69
CA ASP A 49 -3.01 11.28 -4.25
C ASP A 49 -2.73 12.37 -3.22
N TRP A 50 -1.46 12.55 -2.88
CA TRP A 50 -0.95 13.40 -1.83
C TRP A 50 0.04 14.41 -2.40
N GLY A 51 0.03 15.63 -1.89
CA GLY A 51 0.90 16.71 -2.35
C GLY A 51 0.43 17.37 -3.66
N SER A 52 1.32 18.09 -4.34
CA SER A 52 0.97 18.84 -5.54
C SER A 52 0.72 17.95 -6.76
N PRO A 53 -0.44 18.04 -7.43
CA PRO A 53 -0.72 17.25 -8.64
C PRO A 53 0.12 17.67 -9.85
N THR A 54 0.74 18.86 -9.80
CA THR A 54 1.55 19.42 -10.90
C THR A 54 3.04 19.13 -10.74
N ALA A 55 3.43 18.29 -9.76
CA ALA A 55 4.82 17.90 -9.59
C ALA A 55 5.29 17.06 -10.79
N GLU A 56 6.43 17.43 -11.37
CA GLU A 56 7.03 16.71 -12.52
C GLU A 56 7.44 15.27 -12.17
N ARG A 57 7.71 15.02 -10.90
CA ARG A 57 8.08 13.70 -10.38
C ARG A 57 7.07 13.23 -9.34
N ALA A 58 6.62 11.99 -9.49
CA ALA A 58 5.73 11.34 -8.53
C ALA A 58 6.41 10.14 -7.86
N VAL A 59 6.06 9.90 -6.60
CA VAL A 59 6.34 8.66 -5.90
C VAL A 59 5.11 7.77 -6.00
N ILE A 60 5.23 6.57 -6.56
CA ILE A 60 4.14 5.59 -6.59
C ILE A 60 4.43 4.53 -5.53
N CYS A 61 3.51 4.38 -4.57
CA CYS A 61 3.62 3.42 -3.48
C CYS A 61 2.65 2.26 -3.70
N VAL A 62 3.16 1.06 -4.00
CA VAL A 62 2.34 -0.11 -4.36
C VAL A 62 2.42 -1.18 -3.29
N HIS A 63 1.26 -1.60 -2.82
CA HIS A 63 1.07 -2.50 -1.69
C HIS A 63 1.31 -3.99 -2.02
N GLY A 64 1.39 -4.79 -0.96
CA GLY A 64 1.48 -6.25 -1.04
C GLY A 64 0.18 -6.93 -1.46
N LEU A 65 0.23 -8.24 -1.66
CA LEU A 65 -0.81 -9.06 -2.28
C LEU A 65 -2.23 -8.87 -1.70
N THR A 66 -2.36 -8.83 -0.38
CA THR A 66 -3.66 -8.76 0.33
C THR A 66 -3.96 -7.40 0.94
N ARG A 67 -3.08 -6.42 0.68
CA ARG A 67 -3.16 -5.09 1.27
C ARG A 67 -3.78 -4.09 0.31
N ASN A 68 -3.75 -2.81 0.67
CA ASN A 68 -4.26 -1.72 -0.15
C ASN A 68 -3.37 -0.47 -0.01
N GLY A 69 -3.62 0.56 -0.79
CA GLY A 69 -2.83 1.78 -0.84
C GLY A 69 -2.77 2.55 0.47
N ARG A 70 -3.76 2.36 1.37
CA ARG A 70 -3.82 3.06 2.66
C ARG A 70 -2.75 2.58 3.66
N ASP A 71 -2.05 1.47 3.38
CA ASP A 71 -0.87 1.06 4.14
C ASP A 71 0.27 2.10 4.08
N PHE A 72 0.26 2.94 3.05
CA PHE A 72 1.27 3.97 2.83
C PHE A 72 0.90 5.36 3.33
N ASP A 73 -0.25 5.56 3.98
CA ASP A 73 -0.73 6.89 4.36
C ASP A 73 0.30 7.69 5.18
N TYR A 74 0.95 7.06 6.17
CA TYR A 74 1.98 7.70 6.97
C TYR A 74 3.21 8.11 6.15
N LEU A 75 3.67 7.23 5.26
CA LEU A 75 4.78 7.51 4.36
C LEU A 75 4.39 8.61 3.37
N ALA A 76 3.20 8.51 2.78
CA ALA A 76 2.70 9.46 1.80
C ALA A 76 2.55 10.86 2.38
N SER A 77 1.95 10.96 3.58
CA SER A 77 1.84 12.22 4.31
C SER A 77 3.22 12.84 4.61
N ALA A 78 4.17 12.02 5.08
CA ALA A 78 5.52 12.49 5.40
C ALA A 78 6.30 12.96 4.16
N LEU A 79 6.14 12.30 3.01
CA LEU A 79 6.76 12.68 1.74
C LEU A 79 6.07 13.90 1.13
N ALA A 80 4.74 13.99 1.20
CA ALA A 80 3.98 15.16 0.75
C ALA A 80 4.35 16.41 1.55
N GLY A 81 4.52 16.28 2.87
CA GLY A 81 5.04 17.35 3.71
C GLY A 81 6.46 17.82 3.36
N ARG A 82 7.20 17.04 2.55
CA ARG A 82 8.50 17.41 1.97
C ARG A 82 8.41 17.86 0.50
N GLY A 83 7.21 18.20 0.04
CA GLY A 83 6.97 18.71 -1.31
C GLY A 83 6.95 17.64 -2.41
N ARG A 84 6.78 16.36 -2.06
CA ARG A 84 6.65 15.29 -3.04
C ARG A 84 5.18 15.04 -3.39
N ARG A 85 4.89 14.72 -4.66
CA ARG A 85 3.62 14.09 -5.00
C ARG A 85 3.74 12.60 -4.73
N VAL A 86 2.77 12.03 -4.02
CA VAL A 86 2.74 10.59 -3.72
C VAL A 86 1.40 10.03 -4.14
N VAL A 87 1.41 8.92 -4.88
CA VAL A 87 0.22 8.24 -5.37
C VAL A 87 0.24 6.80 -4.86
N CYS A 88 -0.80 6.41 -4.16
CA CYS A 88 -0.92 5.06 -3.59
C CYS A 88 -2.14 4.37 -4.23
N PRO A 89 -1.95 3.58 -5.29
CA PRO A 89 -3.04 2.82 -5.91
C PRO A 89 -3.46 1.65 -5.05
N ASP A 90 -4.74 1.29 -5.19
CA ASP A 90 -5.25 -0.03 -4.86
C ASP A 90 -5.13 -0.93 -6.08
N LEU A 91 -4.42 -2.04 -5.99
CA LEU A 91 -4.40 -3.03 -7.06
C LEU A 91 -5.80 -3.63 -7.28
N PRO A 92 -6.17 -4.09 -8.50
CA PRO A 92 -7.49 -4.67 -8.76
C PRO A 92 -7.90 -5.72 -7.74
N GLY A 93 -9.15 -5.63 -7.26
CA GLY A 93 -9.69 -6.53 -6.23
C GLY A 93 -9.24 -6.21 -4.80
N ARG A 94 -8.60 -5.07 -4.56
CA ARG A 94 -8.21 -4.59 -3.22
C ARG A 94 -8.71 -3.17 -2.99
N GLY A 95 -8.91 -2.83 -1.72
CA GLY A 95 -9.32 -1.49 -1.32
C GLY A 95 -10.56 -1.02 -2.07
N GLN A 96 -10.44 0.13 -2.73
CA GLN A 96 -11.52 0.76 -3.49
C GLN A 96 -11.46 0.43 -4.99
N SER A 97 -10.51 -0.38 -5.46
CA SER A 97 -10.45 -0.83 -6.84
C SER A 97 -11.48 -1.92 -7.15
N GLU A 98 -11.95 -1.95 -8.39
CA GLU A 98 -12.91 -2.98 -8.83
C GLU A 98 -12.28 -4.37 -8.81
N ARG A 99 -13.12 -5.37 -8.53
CA ARG A 99 -12.77 -6.79 -8.68
C ARG A 99 -12.71 -7.12 -10.17
N LEU A 100 -11.79 -8.01 -10.55
CA LEU A 100 -11.70 -8.47 -11.93
C LEU A 100 -12.80 -9.48 -12.25
N PHE A 101 -13.31 -9.41 -13.47
CA PHE A 101 -14.37 -10.31 -13.93
C PHE A 101 -13.91 -11.77 -13.96
N ASP A 102 -12.68 -12.00 -14.38
CA ASP A 102 -12.07 -13.33 -14.42
C ASP A 102 -10.92 -13.40 -13.41
N SER A 103 -10.99 -14.36 -12.49
CA SER A 103 -9.96 -14.54 -11.46
C SER A 103 -8.57 -14.92 -12.03
N SER A 104 -8.51 -15.43 -13.26
CA SER A 104 -7.25 -15.71 -13.95
C SER A 104 -6.48 -14.45 -14.36
N ASP A 105 -7.16 -13.29 -14.39
CA ASP A 105 -6.54 -12.01 -14.69
C ASP A 105 -5.79 -11.42 -13.46
N TYR A 106 -5.95 -11.98 -12.25
CA TYR A 106 -5.10 -11.62 -11.10
C TYR A 106 -3.67 -12.14 -11.26
N ALA A 107 -2.94 -11.57 -12.21
CA ALA A 107 -1.60 -12.00 -12.60
C ALA A 107 -0.65 -10.82 -12.76
N LEU A 108 0.66 -11.08 -12.59
CA LEU A 108 1.68 -10.03 -12.64
C LEU A 108 1.65 -9.19 -13.94
N PRO A 109 1.46 -9.77 -15.15
CA PRO A 109 1.35 -8.98 -16.37
C PRO A 109 0.17 -8.00 -16.36
N GLN A 110 -0.99 -8.39 -15.79
CA GLN A 110 -2.14 -7.50 -15.67
C GLN A 110 -1.85 -6.35 -14.72
N TYR A 111 -1.25 -6.63 -13.56
CA TYR A 111 -0.87 -5.57 -12.61
C TYR A 111 0.14 -4.59 -13.22
N CYS A 112 1.10 -5.07 -14.00
CA CYS A 112 2.04 -4.20 -14.73
C CYS A 112 1.31 -3.32 -15.76
N SER A 113 0.36 -3.87 -16.51
CA SER A 113 -0.47 -3.12 -17.46
C SER A 113 -1.28 -2.03 -16.77
N ASP A 114 -1.90 -2.36 -15.63
CA ASP A 114 -2.71 -1.43 -14.83
C ASP A 114 -1.88 -0.28 -14.27
N MET A 115 -0.68 -0.59 -13.77
CA MET A 115 0.24 0.44 -13.28
C MET A 115 0.79 1.31 -14.41
N THR A 116 0.96 0.76 -15.61
CA THR A 116 1.32 1.56 -16.79
C THR A 116 0.21 2.53 -17.18
N ALA A 117 -1.05 2.10 -17.11
CA ALA A 117 -2.20 2.99 -17.32
C ALA A 117 -2.26 4.11 -16.26
N LEU A 118 -1.98 3.79 -15.00
CA LEU A 118 -1.90 4.79 -13.94
C LEU A 118 -0.76 5.79 -14.22
N ILE A 119 0.46 5.32 -14.50
CA ILE A 119 1.63 6.16 -14.81
C ILE A 119 1.30 7.14 -15.94
N ALA A 120 0.70 6.64 -17.03
CA ALA A 120 0.31 7.47 -18.17
C ALA A 120 -0.72 8.57 -17.78
N ALA A 121 -1.68 8.23 -16.92
CA ALA A 121 -2.71 9.17 -16.48
C ALA A 121 -2.18 10.25 -15.53
N LEU A 122 -1.11 9.97 -14.78
CA LEU A 122 -0.50 10.95 -13.87
C LEU A 122 0.23 12.08 -14.60
N GLY A 123 0.62 11.89 -15.85
CA GLY A 123 1.37 12.86 -16.65
C GLY A 123 2.78 13.19 -16.10
N SER A 124 3.25 12.45 -15.11
CA SER A 124 4.59 12.62 -14.53
C SER A 124 5.63 11.99 -15.43
N VAL A 125 6.71 12.71 -15.70
CA VAL A 125 7.79 12.26 -16.60
C VAL A 125 8.72 11.25 -15.91
N GLU A 126 8.91 11.39 -14.60
CA GLU A 126 9.77 10.53 -13.80
C GLU A 126 9.02 9.97 -12.60
N ILE A 127 9.23 8.68 -12.34
CA ILE A 127 8.60 7.95 -11.24
C ILE A 127 9.69 7.45 -10.28
N ASP A 128 9.51 7.77 -9.00
CA ASP A 128 10.15 7.05 -7.90
C ASP A 128 9.14 5.99 -7.41
N TRP A 129 9.57 4.75 -7.27
CA TRP A 129 8.70 3.61 -6.93
C TRP A 129 9.01 3.08 -5.54
N VAL A 130 7.97 2.85 -4.75
CA VAL A 130 8.06 2.14 -3.47
C VAL A 130 7.12 0.95 -3.55
N GLY A 131 7.65 -0.26 -3.51
CA GLY A 131 6.86 -1.47 -3.65
C GLY A 131 7.08 -2.46 -2.51
N THR A 132 5.98 -2.89 -1.88
CA THR A 132 6.01 -3.95 -0.87
C THR A 132 5.58 -5.27 -1.48
N SER A 133 6.40 -6.32 -1.34
CA SER A 133 6.07 -7.67 -1.80
C SER A 133 5.62 -7.66 -3.27
N LEU A 134 4.35 -7.97 -3.60
CA LEU A 134 3.81 -7.89 -4.97
C LEU A 134 4.08 -6.53 -5.64
N GLY A 135 3.93 -5.43 -4.90
CA GLY A 135 4.25 -4.10 -5.41
C GLY A 135 5.72 -3.93 -5.78
N GLY A 136 6.62 -4.63 -5.06
CA GLY A 136 8.04 -4.71 -5.39
C GLY A 136 8.30 -5.48 -6.68
N LEU A 137 7.62 -6.63 -6.89
CA LEU A 137 7.72 -7.42 -8.13
C LEU A 137 7.26 -6.60 -9.34
N ILE A 138 6.12 -5.92 -9.24
CA ILE A 138 5.61 -5.04 -10.30
C ILE A 138 6.65 -3.96 -10.63
N GLY A 139 7.21 -3.31 -9.60
CA GLY A 139 8.22 -2.27 -9.77
C GLY A 139 9.50 -2.79 -10.44
N MET A 140 9.99 -3.99 -10.07
CA MET A 140 11.15 -4.61 -10.71
C MET A 140 10.92 -4.88 -12.20
N VAL A 141 9.76 -5.46 -12.55
CA VAL A 141 9.38 -5.69 -13.95
C VAL A 141 9.35 -4.38 -14.73
N LEU A 142 8.63 -3.37 -14.22
CA LEU A 142 8.49 -2.09 -14.91
C LEU A 142 9.83 -1.35 -15.03
N ALA A 143 10.67 -1.39 -14.01
CA ALA A 143 11.98 -0.72 -14.03
C ALA A 143 12.97 -1.36 -15.01
N ALA A 144 12.86 -2.67 -15.23
CA ALA A 144 13.75 -3.42 -16.13
C ALA A 144 13.43 -3.22 -17.63
N LEU A 145 12.24 -2.73 -17.96
CA LEU A 145 11.83 -2.55 -19.35
C LEU A 145 12.52 -1.34 -20.01
N PRO A 146 12.97 -1.46 -21.26
CA PRO A 146 13.51 -0.34 -22.03
C PRO A 146 12.53 0.85 -22.09
N GLY A 147 13.02 2.06 -21.87
CA GLY A 147 12.18 3.26 -21.86
C GLY A 147 11.34 3.45 -20.59
N SER A 148 11.62 2.69 -19.53
CA SER A 148 10.93 2.81 -18.26
C SER A 148 11.00 4.23 -17.69
N PRO A 149 9.88 4.80 -17.21
CA PRO A 149 9.87 6.06 -16.47
C PRO A 149 10.33 5.90 -15.01
N VAL A 150 10.52 4.68 -14.53
CA VAL A 150 10.95 4.39 -13.15
C VAL A 150 12.44 4.69 -13.02
N ARG A 151 12.77 5.70 -12.20
CA ARG A 151 14.14 6.19 -12.01
C ARG A 151 14.79 5.65 -10.74
N ARG A 152 14.00 5.44 -9.71
CA ARG A 152 14.44 4.90 -8.43
C ARG A 152 13.40 3.91 -7.94
N ILE A 153 13.87 2.86 -7.28
CA ILE A 153 13.00 1.84 -6.70
C ILE A 153 13.43 1.53 -5.27
N VAL A 154 12.46 1.51 -4.37
CA VAL A 154 12.58 0.95 -3.02
C VAL A 154 11.76 -0.32 -2.99
N ILE A 155 12.41 -1.43 -2.70
CA ILE A 155 11.80 -2.76 -2.63
C ILE A 155 11.76 -3.17 -1.16
N ASN A 156 10.57 -3.45 -0.66
CA ASN A 156 10.35 -3.90 0.70
C ASN A 156 9.81 -5.34 0.72
N ASP A 157 10.43 -6.19 1.53
CA ASP A 157 10.01 -7.56 1.83
C ASP A 157 9.84 -8.47 0.59
N ILE A 158 10.71 -8.34 -0.40
CA ILE A 158 10.74 -9.19 -1.60
C ILE A 158 12.10 -9.09 -2.29
N GLY A 159 12.48 -10.14 -3.01
CA GLY A 159 13.59 -10.17 -3.96
C GLY A 159 13.14 -10.67 -5.32
N PRO A 160 14.04 -10.70 -6.31
CA PRO A 160 13.73 -11.18 -7.67
C PRO A 160 13.50 -12.70 -7.70
N TYR A 161 13.96 -13.43 -6.68
CA TYR A 161 13.74 -14.86 -6.54
C TYR A 161 12.67 -15.15 -5.51
N LEU A 162 11.64 -15.93 -5.90
CA LEU A 162 10.54 -16.33 -5.04
C LEU A 162 10.68 -17.80 -4.64
N PRO A 163 11.00 -18.11 -3.37
CA PRO A 163 11.08 -19.49 -2.90
C PRO A 163 9.73 -20.18 -3.01
N TRP A 164 9.69 -21.35 -3.67
CA TRP A 164 8.47 -22.15 -3.85
C TRP A 164 7.71 -22.42 -2.55
N ALA A 165 8.43 -22.79 -1.48
CA ALA A 165 7.84 -23.02 -0.17
C ALA A 165 7.11 -21.78 0.39
N GLY A 166 7.62 -20.58 0.10
CA GLY A 166 6.98 -19.30 0.46
C GLY A 166 5.66 -19.11 -0.29
N LEU A 167 5.65 -19.40 -1.59
CA LEU A 167 4.43 -19.30 -2.41
C LEU A 167 3.35 -20.29 -2.00
N LEU A 168 3.72 -21.53 -1.69
CA LEU A 168 2.77 -22.53 -1.18
C LEU A 168 2.14 -22.11 0.14
N ARG A 169 2.96 -21.60 1.09
CA ARG A 169 2.47 -21.08 2.38
C ARG A 169 1.54 -19.88 2.18
N LEU A 170 1.91 -18.96 1.30
CA LEU A 170 1.08 -17.79 0.98
C LEU A 170 -0.28 -18.22 0.40
N GLY A 171 -0.28 -19.16 -0.54
CA GLY A 171 -1.50 -19.71 -1.12
C GLY A 171 -2.40 -20.41 -0.11
N ALA A 172 -1.83 -21.13 0.87
CA ALA A 172 -2.58 -21.74 1.97
C ALA A 172 -3.23 -20.67 2.86
N ASN A 173 -2.46 -19.66 3.28
CA ASN A 173 -2.95 -18.57 4.11
C ASN A 173 -4.10 -17.78 3.44
N LEU A 174 -4.03 -17.58 2.12
CA LEU A 174 -5.08 -16.90 1.36
C LEU A 174 -6.40 -17.67 1.33
N LYS A 175 -6.35 -18.99 1.26
CA LYS A 175 -7.54 -19.85 1.27
C LYS A 175 -8.26 -19.83 2.62
N GLU A 176 -7.51 -19.67 3.69
CA GLU A 176 -8.01 -19.65 5.07
C GLU A 176 -8.36 -18.23 5.57
N ALA A 177 -8.09 -17.20 4.76
CA ALA A 177 -8.35 -15.82 5.15
C ALA A 177 -9.84 -15.58 5.35
N PRO A 178 -10.26 -14.96 6.46
CA PRO A 178 -11.63 -14.57 6.69
C PRO A 178 -12.11 -13.58 5.62
N LYS A 179 -13.34 -13.78 5.16
CA LYS A 179 -13.99 -12.86 4.21
C LYS A 179 -14.71 -11.73 4.94
N ASP A 180 -15.12 -12.00 6.18
CA ASP A 180 -15.96 -11.11 6.98
C ASP A 180 -15.50 -11.10 8.44
N PHE A 181 -15.81 -10.01 9.13
CA PHE A 181 -15.54 -9.79 10.54
C PHE A 181 -16.77 -9.17 11.20
N GLU A 182 -17.07 -9.56 12.45
CA GLU A 182 -18.17 -8.97 13.22
C GLU A 182 -17.87 -7.53 13.64
N THR A 183 -16.60 -7.22 13.89
CA THR A 183 -16.14 -5.91 14.34
C THR A 183 -14.82 -5.52 13.71
N ILE A 184 -14.52 -4.21 13.65
CA ILE A 184 -13.20 -3.71 13.27
C ILE A 184 -12.11 -4.28 14.19
N ARG A 185 -12.40 -4.48 15.47
CA ARG A 185 -11.45 -5.08 16.42
C ARG A 185 -11.12 -6.53 16.07
N ALA A 186 -12.09 -7.30 15.58
CA ALA A 186 -11.83 -8.66 15.10
C ALA A 186 -10.91 -8.66 13.87
N ALA A 187 -11.12 -7.73 12.93
CA ALA A 187 -10.22 -7.53 11.80
C ALA A 187 -8.81 -7.12 12.24
N GLU A 188 -8.70 -6.20 13.22
CA GLU A 188 -7.41 -5.78 13.77
C GLU A 188 -6.65 -6.95 14.40
N LEU A 189 -7.30 -7.78 15.22
CA LEU A 189 -6.68 -8.95 15.83
C LEU A 189 -6.22 -9.97 14.79
N TYR A 190 -7.00 -10.16 13.73
CA TYR A 190 -6.59 -10.98 12.60
C TYR A 190 -5.33 -10.43 11.92
N LEU A 191 -5.31 -9.11 11.62
CA LEU A 191 -4.15 -8.48 10.98
C LEU A 191 -2.90 -8.55 11.85
N ARG A 192 -3.00 -8.29 13.16
CA ARG A 192 -1.87 -8.44 14.11
C ARG A 192 -1.26 -9.85 14.05
N ARG A 193 -2.09 -10.87 13.88
CA ARG A 193 -1.62 -12.27 13.78
C ARG A 193 -0.93 -12.53 12.45
N VAL A 194 -1.55 -12.16 11.32
CA VAL A 194 -1.02 -12.52 9.99
C VAL A 194 0.11 -11.62 9.52
N LEU A 195 0.17 -10.38 10.04
CA LEU A 195 1.20 -9.41 9.76
C LEU A 195 2.20 -9.26 10.92
N ALA A 196 2.26 -10.24 11.83
CA ALA A 196 3.25 -10.24 12.92
C ALA A 196 4.70 -9.98 12.44
N PRO A 197 5.13 -10.43 11.25
CA PRO A 197 6.45 -10.11 10.71
C PRO A 197 6.70 -8.62 10.42
N PHE A 198 5.67 -7.76 10.45
CA PHE A 198 5.85 -6.30 10.31
C PHE A 198 6.57 -5.68 11.52
N GLY A 199 6.71 -6.43 12.59
CA GLY A 199 7.35 -6.00 13.82
C GLY A 199 6.38 -5.38 14.82
N GLU A 200 6.93 -4.68 15.81
CA GLU A 200 6.15 -3.99 16.83
C GLU A 200 5.63 -2.68 16.27
N LEU A 201 4.31 -2.57 16.11
CA LEU A 201 3.62 -1.35 15.73
C LEU A 201 2.76 -0.88 16.90
N GLU A 202 2.65 0.43 17.07
CA GLU A 202 1.73 1.04 18.02
C GLU A 202 0.27 0.69 17.67
N ASP A 203 -0.60 0.70 18.67
CA ASP A 203 -2.03 0.35 18.52
C ASP A 203 -2.75 1.20 17.47
N GLU A 204 -2.35 2.46 17.34
CA GLU A 204 -2.87 3.39 16.34
C GLU A 204 -2.64 2.89 14.91
N TYR A 205 -1.44 2.40 14.59
CA TYR A 205 -1.12 1.87 13.26
C TYR A 205 -1.90 0.59 12.97
N TRP A 206 -2.04 -0.31 13.94
CA TRP A 206 -2.85 -1.52 13.78
C TRP A 206 -4.31 -1.19 13.51
N ARG A 207 -4.85 -0.21 14.25
CA ARG A 207 -6.22 0.25 14.03
C ARG A 207 -6.40 0.90 12.67
N HIS A 208 -5.44 1.72 12.22
CA HIS A 208 -5.44 2.32 10.89
C HIS A 208 -5.49 1.24 9.81
N LEU A 209 -4.61 0.24 9.86
CA LEU A 209 -4.60 -0.89 8.93
C LEU A 209 -5.95 -1.62 8.92
N ALA A 210 -6.55 -1.86 10.08
CA ALA A 210 -7.81 -2.57 10.19
C ALA A 210 -8.99 -1.80 9.59
N VAL A 211 -9.13 -0.52 9.94
CA VAL A 211 -10.22 0.34 9.43
C VAL A 211 -10.20 0.43 7.90
N HIS A 212 -9.02 0.47 7.30
CA HIS A 212 -8.86 0.55 5.84
C HIS A 212 -8.83 -0.82 5.14
N SER A 213 -8.95 -1.93 5.87
CA SER A 213 -8.97 -3.28 5.30
C SER A 213 -10.38 -3.87 5.17
N VAL A 214 -11.39 -3.21 5.71
CA VAL A 214 -12.76 -3.72 5.76
C VAL A 214 -13.78 -2.63 5.45
N GLU A 215 -14.96 -3.04 5.00
CA GLU A 215 -16.11 -2.17 4.74
C GLU A 215 -17.35 -2.72 5.41
N TRP A 216 -18.13 -1.84 6.07
CA TRP A 216 -19.40 -2.24 6.69
C TRP A 216 -20.45 -2.56 5.64
N LYS A 217 -21.08 -3.72 5.76
CA LYS A 217 -22.19 -4.19 4.90
C LYS A 217 -23.49 -4.27 5.74
N PRO A 218 -24.35 -3.24 5.65
CA PRO A 218 -25.57 -3.17 6.46
C PRO A 218 -26.49 -4.37 6.29
N GLU A 219 -26.60 -4.89 5.06
CA GLU A 219 -27.45 -6.03 4.70
C GLU A 219 -26.98 -7.35 5.32
N ARG A 220 -25.71 -7.45 5.65
CA ARG A 220 -25.08 -8.64 6.25
C ARG A 220 -24.71 -8.45 7.71
N GLN A 221 -24.83 -7.22 8.23
CA GLN A 221 -24.44 -6.82 9.60
C GLN A 221 -23.00 -7.27 9.95
N CYS A 222 -22.07 -7.12 9.00
CA CYS A 222 -20.66 -7.47 9.16
C CYS A 222 -19.75 -6.52 8.39
N TYR A 223 -18.47 -6.59 8.71
CA TYR A 223 -17.40 -5.92 7.98
C TYR A 223 -16.81 -6.88 6.94
N GLU A 224 -17.05 -6.64 5.66
CA GLU A 224 -16.45 -7.42 4.57
C GLU A 224 -15.01 -6.99 4.31
N SER A 225 -14.12 -7.96 4.08
CA SER A 225 -12.74 -7.71 3.69
C SER A 225 -12.68 -7.01 2.32
N LEU A 226 -11.87 -5.96 2.23
CA LEU A 226 -11.58 -5.25 0.99
C LEU A 226 -10.51 -5.97 0.12
N CYS A 227 -10.34 -7.27 0.31
CA CYS A 227 -9.49 -8.13 -0.51
C CYS A 227 -10.36 -9.20 -1.16
N ASP A 228 -10.42 -9.23 -2.49
CA ASP A 228 -11.19 -10.23 -3.23
C ASP A 228 -10.66 -11.64 -2.96
N PRO A 229 -11.48 -12.55 -2.41
CA PRO A 229 -11.07 -13.94 -2.16
C PRO A 229 -10.66 -14.70 -3.43
N CYS A 230 -11.11 -14.25 -4.61
CA CYS A 230 -10.74 -14.83 -5.90
C CYS A 230 -9.24 -14.68 -6.23
N ILE A 231 -8.52 -13.79 -5.54
CA ILE A 231 -7.05 -13.66 -5.65
C ILE A 231 -6.35 -14.97 -5.29
N ALA A 232 -6.92 -15.74 -4.35
CA ALA A 232 -6.40 -17.06 -4.01
C ALA A 232 -6.40 -18.06 -5.18
N HIS A 233 -7.22 -17.83 -6.21
CA HIS A 233 -7.24 -18.67 -7.41
C HIS A 233 -5.94 -18.61 -8.21
N ALA A 234 -5.25 -17.49 -8.20
CA ALA A 234 -3.95 -17.34 -8.82
C ALA A 234 -2.93 -18.36 -8.30
N PHE A 235 -3.06 -18.80 -7.02
CA PHE A 235 -2.17 -19.77 -6.37
C PHE A 235 -2.58 -21.23 -6.59
N ARG A 236 -3.60 -21.51 -7.42
CA ARG A 236 -3.95 -22.89 -7.79
C ARG A 236 -2.95 -23.50 -8.78
N ASN A 237 -2.31 -22.65 -9.61
CA ASN A 237 -1.24 -23.05 -10.54
C ASN A 237 0.03 -22.24 -10.25
N PRO A 238 0.84 -22.71 -9.31
CA PRO A 238 2.03 -21.98 -8.83
C PRO A 238 3.12 -21.76 -9.92
N TRP A 239 3.08 -22.49 -11.03
CA TRP A 239 3.98 -22.33 -12.19
C TRP A 239 3.94 -20.94 -12.82
N HIS A 240 2.93 -20.14 -12.55
CA HIS A 240 2.80 -18.79 -13.08
C HIS A 240 3.61 -17.73 -12.33
N TYR A 241 4.31 -18.11 -11.26
CA TYR A 241 5.02 -17.19 -10.37
C TYR A 241 6.53 -17.35 -10.32
N SER A 242 7.12 -18.24 -11.14
CA SER A 242 8.54 -18.19 -11.34
C SER A 242 8.85 -16.95 -12.20
N VAL A 243 9.12 -15.84 -11.54
CA VAL A 243 9.67 -14.66 -12.20
C VAL A 243 11.17 -14.85 -12.20
N ASP A 244 11.69 -15.35 -13.30
CA ASP A 244 13.09 -15.18 -13.68
C ASP A 244 13.14 -13.78 -14.31
N LEU A 245 13.59 -12.80 -13.53
CA LEU A 245 13.77 -11.40 -13.94
C LEU A 245 15.18 -11.19 -14.46
#